data_c98908f1b03e731e94840d53a2b8df3f
#
_entry.id   c98908f1b03e731e94840d53a2b8df3f
#
_cell.length_a   1.000
_cell.length_b   1.000
_cell.length_c   1.000
_cell.angle_alpha   90.00
_cell.angle_beta   90.00
_cell.angle_gamma   90.00
#
_symmetry.space_group_name_H-M   'P 1'
#
loop_
_entity.id
_entity.type
_entity.pdbx_description
1 polymer ?
#
loop_
_entity_poly.entity_id
_entity_poly.type
_entity_poly.pdbx_seq_one_letter_code
_entity_poly.pdbx_strand_id
1 'polypeptide(L)'
;MSTDIVIVAAARTAVGKFGGSLAKVPAPELGATVIQALLQRSGLSGAQINEVILGQVLTAGSGQNAARQAVVKSGLPLEVPAYTINKVCGSGLKAVMLAAQAIRDGDSEIVIAGGQENMSAAPHVLPGSRDGQRMGDWKLVDTMITDGLWDVYNQYHMGTTAENVAKQYGITREQQDALSLASQMKAAAAQEAGRFKDEITAVSIAQKKGDPILFAADEFINKKTTAEALAGLRPAFDKAGSVTAGNASGLNDGAAGVVLMTAAKAAALGLKPLGRIASYASAGLDPKIMGMGPVPAARKALQRAGWNPADLDLLEINEAFAAQACAVHKEMGWDTSKVNVNGGAIAIGHPIGASGCRILVTLLHEMQKRDAKKGIASLCIGGGMGVALTIER
;
A
#
# COMPACT_ATOMS: atom_id res chain seq x y z
N MET A 1 -17.65 27.03 -3.94
CA MET A 1 -16.22 27.05 -3.60
C MET A 1 -15.75 25.60 -3.45
N SER A 2 -14.62 25.22 -4.05
CA SER A 2 -14.06 23.85 -3.90
C SER A 2 -13.68 23.66 -2.42
N THR A 3 -14.20 22.61 -1.79
CA THR A 3 -13.82 22.26 -0.42
C THR A 3 -12.46 21.57 -0.44
N ASP A 4 -11.43 22.25 0.03
CA ASP A 4 -10.08 21.69 0.10
C ASP A 4 -10.01 20.64 1.22
N ILE A 5 -9.63 19.42 0.85
CA ILE A 5 -9.42 18.32 1.77
C ILE A 5 -7.92 18.22 2.07
N VAL A 6 -7.60 18.22 3.34
CA VAL A 6 -6.21 18.15 3.83
C VAL A 6 -5.97 16.90 4.68
N ILE A 7 -4.72 16.46 4.70
CA ILE A 7 -4.23 15.41 5.56
C ILE A 7 -3.44 16.07 6.70
N VAL A 8 -3.81 15.79 7.95
CA VAL A 8 -3.20 16.43 9.14
C VAL A 8 -2.31 15.48 9.94
N ALA A 9 -2.47 14.18 9.77
CA ALA A 9 -1.60 13.17 10.36
C ALA A 9 -1.44 11.97 9.43
N ALA A 10 -0.29 11.33 9.48
CA ALA A 10 0.05 10.15 8.71
C ALA A 10 0.93 9.21 9.55
N ALA A 11 0.66 7.90 9.49
CA ALA A 11 1.42 6.88 10.21
C ALA A 11 1.36 5.54 9.47
N ARG A 12 2.38 4.73 9.63
CA ARG A 12 2.40 3.32 9.23
C ARG A 12 3.10 2.45 10.26
N THR A 13 2.82 1.17 10.28
CA THR A 13 3.71 0.21 10.94
C THR A 13 4.98 0.04 10.12
N ALA A 14 6.03 -0.49 10.71
CA ALA A 14 7.06 -1.16 9.92
C ALA A 14 6.42 -2.35 9.17
N VAL A 15 7.00 -2.72 8.03
CA VAL A 15 6.51 -3.81 7.19
C VAL A 15 7.23 -5.11 7.56
N GLY A 16 6.45 -6.12 7.94
CA GLY A 16 6.92 -7.48 8.21
C GLY A 16 7.07 -8.30 6.93
N LYS A 17 8.04 -9.20 6.89
CA LYS A 17 8.16 -10.19 5.82
C LYS A 17 7.21 -11.38 6.06
N PHE A 18 6.91 -12.11 5.01
CA PHE A 18 6.11 -13.33 5.09
C PHE A 18 6.68 -14.34 6.09
N GLY A 19 5.84 -14.81 7.02
CA GLY A 19 6.26 -15.69 8.11
C GLY A 19 7.21 -15.04 9.13
N GLY A 20 7.41 -13.69 9.07
CA GLY A 20 8.31 -12.95 9.92
C GLY A 20 7.69 -12.47 11.24
N SER A 21 8.20 -11.36 11.75
CA SER A 21 7.87 -10.85 13.09
C SER A 21 6.40 -10.53 13.28
N LEU A 22 5.70 -10.06 12.23
CA LEU A 22 4.28 -9.71 12.29
C LEU A 22 3.32 -10.87 11.94
N ALA A 23 3.82 -12.04 11.57
CA ALA A 23 3.01 -13.14 11.04
C ALA A 23 1.83 -13.56 11.93
N LYS A 24 1.96 -13.39 13.25
CA LYS A 24 0.94 -13.76 14.24
C LYS A 24 0.15 -12.57 14.79
N VAL A 25 0.40 -11.37 14.30
CA VAL A 25 -0.32 -10.17 14.70
C VAL A 25 -1.50 -9.97 13.73
N PRO A 26 -2.75 -10.12 14.17
CA PRO A 26 -3.90 -9.96 13.29
C PRO A 26 -3.92 -8.59 12.61
N ALA A 27 -4.35 -8.52 11.35
CA ALA A 27 -4.41 -7.26 10.61
C ALA A 27 -5.19 -6.15 11.36
N PRO A 28 -6.32 -6.42 12.06
CA PRO A 28 -6.99 -5.40 12.87
C PRO A 28 -6.16 -4.85 14.04
N GLU A 29 -5.18 -5.58 14.54
CA GLU A 29 -4.27 -5.06 15.58
C GLU A 29 -3.21 -4.12 14.99
N LEU A 30 -2.74 -4.42 13.78
CA LEU A 30 -1.88 -3.51 13.03
C LEU A 30 -2.61 -2.19 12.71
N GLY A 31 -3.87 -2.30 12.26
CA GLY A 31 -4.74 -1.13 12.04
C GLY A 31 -4.99 -0.33 13.30
N ALA A 32 -5.27 -0.99 14.43
CA ALA A 32 -5.47 -0.33 15.72
C ALA A 32 -4.21 0.44 16.16
N THR A 33 -3.02 -0.13 15.98
CA THR A 33 -1.74 0.53 16.28
C THR A 33 -1.58 1.83 15.45
N VAL A 34 -1.95 1.79 14.16
CA VAL A 34 -1.91 2.98 13.31
C VAL A 34 -2.95 4.02 13.74
N ILE A 35 -4.18 3.63 14.06
CA ILE A 35 -5.23 4.54 14.56
C ILE A 35 -4.75 5.27 15.83
N GLN A 36 -4.19 4.55 16.81
CA GLN A 36 -3.64 5.12 18.04
C GLN A 36 -2.53 6.14 17.75
N ALA A 37 -1.61 5.80 16.85
CA ALA A 37 -0.54 6.71 16.45
C ALA A 37 -1.06 7.96 15.75
N LEU A 38 -2.11 7.85 14.94
CA LEU A 38 -2.73 8.98 14.26
C LEU A 38 -3.40 9.94 15.25
N LEU A 39 -4.11 9.42 16.25
CA LEU A 39 -4.69 10.24 17.33
C LEU A 39 -3.60 10.95 18.14
N GLN A 40 -2.54 10.24 18.52
CA GLN A 40 -1.41 10.82 19.24
C GLN A 40 -0.72 11.93 18.42
N ARG A 41 -0.47 11.71 17.14
CA ARG A 41 0.22 12.67 16.25
C ARG A 41 -0.62 13.91 15.93
N SER A 42 -1.93 13.74 15.80
CA SER A 42 -2.84 14.85 15.52
C SER A 42 -3.29 15.60 16.78
N GLY A 43 -3.19 14.99 17.97
CA GLY A 43 -3.75 15.53 19.20
C GLY A 43 -5.30 15.48 19.24
N LEU A 44 -5.94 14.82 18.30
CA LEU A 44 -7.38 14.66 18.25
C LEU A 44 -7.84 13.66 19.32
N SER A 45 -8.97 13.97 19.98
CA SER A 45 -9.67 12.99 20.79
C SER A 45 -10.44 12.00 19.91
N GLY A 46 -10.64 10.77 20.39
CA GLY A 46 -11.43 9.77 19.68
C GLY A 46 -12.86 10.23 19.36
N ALA A 47 -13.46 11.05 20.22
CA ALA A 47 -14.81 11.58 20.03
C ALA A 47 -14.95 12.57 18.85
N GLN A 48 -13.84 13.07 18.32
CA GLN A 48 -13.85 13.95 17.15
C GLN A 48 -13.83 13.19 15.83
N ILE A 49 -13.55 11.87 15.86
CA ILE A 49 -13.52 11.04 14.66
C ILE A 49 -14.94 10.62 14.29
N ASN A 50 -15.35 10.91 13.06
CA ASN A 50 -16.69 10.57 12.57
C ASN A 50 -16.76 9.20 11.92
N GLU A 51 -15.66 8.73 11.27
CA GLU A 51 -15.65 7.47 10.55
C GLU A 51 -14.23 6.93 10.37
N VAL A 52 -14.13 5.60 10.23
CA VAL A 52 -12.87 4.91 9.88
C VAL A 52 -13.07 4.02 8.65
N ILE A 53 -12.25 4.21 7.61
CA ILE A 53 -12.30 3.43 6.37
C ILE A 53 -10.95 2.74 6.16
N LEU A 54 -10.90 1.40 6.26
CA LEU A 54 -9.66 0.64 6.06
C LEU A 54 -9.78 -0.37 4.93
N GLY A 55 -8.76 -0.38 4.08
CA GLY A 55 -8.57 -1.42 3.08
C GLY A 55 -8.05 -2.71 3.71
N GLN A 56 -8.60 -3.85 3.31
CA GLN A 56 -8.05 -5.17 3.58
C GLN A 56 -8.54 -6.13 2.50
N VAL A 57 -7.66 -6.95 1.96
CA VAL A 57 -7.96 -7.89 0.86
C VAL A 57 -8.25 -9.28 1.40
N LEU A 58 -7.37 -9.78 2.26
CA LEU A 58 -7.42 -11.15 2.77
C LEU A 58 -8.22 -11.17 4.09
N THR A 59 -9.53 -11.32 3.97
CA THR A 59 -10.46 -11.25 5.09
C THR A 59 -11.04 -12.60 5.51
N ALA A 60 -10.71 -13.68 4.80
CA ALA A 60 -11.19 -15.01 5.14
C ALA A 60 -10.79 -15.41 6.57
N GLY A 61 -11.77 -15.79 7.40
CA GLY A 61 -11.53 -16.17 8.80
C GLY A 61 -11.14 -15.03 9.75
N SER A 62 -11.06 -13.78 9.28
CA SER A 62 -10.67 -12.63 10.12
C SER A 62 -11.81 -12.12 11.03
N GLY A 63 -13.00 -12.69 10.93
CA GLY A 63 -14.19 -12.22 11.64
C GLY A 63 -14.92 -11.07 10.90
N GLN A 64 -15.96 -10.55 11.54
CA GLN A 64 -16.79 -9.50 10.94
C GLN A 64 -16.03 -8.17 10.86
N ASN A 65 -16.10 -7.50 9.70
CA ASN A 65 -15.65 -6.12 9.49
C ASN A 65 -14.31 -5.80 10.18
N ALA A 66 -13.22 -6.17 9.55
CA ALA A 66 -11.88 -6.03 10.11
C ALA A 66 -11.51 -4.57 10.46
N ALA A 67 -12.02 -3.57 9.73
CA ALA A 67 -11.85 -2.15 10.09
C ALA A 67 -12.57 -1.81 11.40
N ARG A 68 -13.78 -2.34 11.62
CA ARG A 68 -14.50 -2.16 12.90
C ARG A 68 -13.74 -2.79 14.07
N GLN A 69 -13.13 -3.96 13.87
CA GLN A 69 -12.28 -4.57 14.88
C GLN A 69 -11.10 -3.68 15.24
N ALA A 70 -10.46 -3.03 14.24
CA ALA A 70 -9.38 -2.09 14.48
C ALA A 70 -9.83 -0.86 15.29
N VAL A 71 -11.02 -0.32 15.01
CA VAL A 71 -11.64 0.78 15.79
C VAL A 71 -11.81 0.39 17.26
N VAL A 72 -12.44 -0.74 17.54
CA VAL A 72 -12.66 -1.21 18.91
C VAL A 72 -11.34 -1.47 19.64
N LYS A 73 -10.39 -2.13 18.98
CA LYS A 73 -9.06 -2.44 19.53
C LYS A 73 -8.20 -1.19 19.76
N SER A 74 -8.42 -0.12 19.00
CA SER A 74 -7.68 1.15 19.18
C SER A 74 -8.13 1.97 20.38
N GLY A 75 -9.30 1.66 20.96
CA GLY A 75 -9.89 2.43 22.05
C GLY A 75 -10.69 3.65 21.58
N LEU A 76 -10.99 3.77 20.29
CA LEU A 76 -11.96 4.76 19.81
C LEU A 76 -13.33 4.51 20.40
N PRO A 77 -14.17 5.56 20.58
CA PRO A 77 -15.55 5.40 21.01
C PRO A 77 -16.32 4.40 20.15
N LEU A 78 -17.22 3.62 20.78
CA LEU A 78 -17.99 2.61 20.08
C LEU A 78 -18.99 3.18 19.06
N GLU A 79 -19.31 4.45 19.20
CA GLU A 79 -20.16 5.22 18.28
C GLU A 79 -19.49 5.51 16.94
N VAL A 80 -18.14 5.45 16.84
CA VAL A 80 -17.43 5.69 15.59
C VAL A 80 -17.66 4.53 14.63
N PRO A 81 -18.41 4.72 13.54
CA PRO A 81 -18.64 3.68 12.54
C PRO A 81 -17.35 3.37 11.76
N ALA A 82 -17.30 2.18 11.18
CA ALA A 82 -16.19 1.78 10.33
C ALA A 82 -16.62 0.75 9.29
N TYR A 83 -15.94 0.72 8.16
CA TYR A 83 -16.10 -0.34 7.17
C TYR A 83 -14.79 -0.71 6.48
N THR A 84 -14.74 -1.96 6.04
CA THR A 84 -13.61 -2.52 5.30
C THR A 84 -13.91 -2.46 3.80
N ILE A 85 -12.92 -2.02 3.01
CA ILE A 85 -13.03 -2.04 1.55
C ILE A 85 -12.00 -2.98 0.93
N ASN A 86 -12.35 -3.55 -0.21
CA ASN A 86 -11.45 -4.33 -1.04
C ASN A 86 -11.43 -3.78 -2.46
N LYS A 87 -10.29 -3.25 -2.87
CA LYS A 87 -9.91 -2.92 -4.23
C LYS A 87 -8.52 -3.50 -4.52
N VAL A 88 -8.28 -4.71 -4.05
CA VAL A 88 -6.99 -5.42 -4.11
C VAL A 88 -5.86 -4.47 -3.67
N CYS A 89 -4.74 -4.37 -4.40
CA CYS A 89 -3.59 -3.52 -4.03
C CYS A 89 -3.94 -2.03 -3.83
N GLY A 90 -5.01 -1.55 -4.46
CA GLY A 90 -5.48 -0.17 -4.38
C GLY A 90 -6.32 0.16 -3.15
N SER A 91 -6.65 -0.79 -2.29
CA SER A 91 -7.60 -0.63 -1.18
C SER A 91 -7.24 0.54 -0.26
N GLY A 92 -6.00 0.61 0.22
CA GLY A 92 -5.57 1.65 1.14
C GLY A 92 -5.64 3.06 0.55
N LEU A 93 -5.27 3.26 -0.72
CA LEU A 93 -5.39 4.57 -1.36
C LEU A 93 -6.84 4.89 -1.73
N LYS A 94 -7.64 3.87 -2.09
CA LYS A 94 -9.08 4.05 -2.34
C LYS A 94 -9.83 4.43 -1.07
N ALA A 95 -9.46 3.92 0.09
CA ALA A 95 -10.01 4.35 1.38
C ALA A 95 -9.82 5.85 1.60
N VAL A 96 -8.62 6.38 1.31
CA VAL A 96 -8.34 7.83 1.38
C VAL A 96 -9.21 8.63 0.41
N MET A 97 -9.42 8.12 -0.81
CA MET A 97 -10.32 8.77 -1.79
C MET A 97 -11.77 8.79 -1.32
N LEU A 98 -12.26 7.72 -0.69
CA LEU A 98 -13.62 7.63 -0.15
C LEU A 98 -13.79 8.59 1.03
N ALA A 99 -12.82 8.66 1.94
CA ALA A 99 -12.81 9.62 3.02
C ALA A 99 -12.88 11.07 2.51
N ALA A 100 -12.09 11.40 1.48
CA ALA A 100 -12.14 12.73 0.86
C ALA A 100 -13.51 13.02 0.21
N GLN A 101 -14.20 12.01 -0.31
CA GLN A 101 -15.57 12.13 -0.85
C GLN A 101 -16.59 12.35 0.27
N ALA A 102 -16.57 11.54 1.33
CA ALA A 102 -17.47 11.67 2.47
C ALA A 102 -17.37 13.06 3.13
N ILE A 103 -16.14 13.57 3.31
CA ILE A 103 -15.92 14.90 3.87
C ILE A 103 -16.42 16.00 2.92
N ARG A 104 -16.20 15.86 1.61
CA ARG A 104 -16.62 16.85 0.62
C ARG A 104 -18.14 16.92 0.48
N ASP A 105 -18.81 15.77 0.62
CA ASP A 105 -20.28 15.65 0.54
C ASP A 105 -20.97 16.05 1.86
N GLY A 106 -20.22 16.15 2.96
CA GLY A 106 -20.73 16.57 4.27
C GLY A 106 -21.20 15.43 5.17
N ASP A 107 -21.03 14.17 4.77
CA ASP A 107 -21.38 13.01 5.59
C ASP A 107 -20.49 12.90 6.84
N SER A 108 -19.25 13.34 6.75
CA SER A 108 -18.25 13.28 7.82
C SER A 108 -17.38 14.54 7.82
N GLU A 109 -16.90 14.96 9.01
CA GLU A 109 -15.98 16.10 9.14
C GLU A 109 -14.52 15.64 9.29
N ILE A 110 -14.27 14.59 10.07
CA ILE A 110 -12.93 14.05 10.35
C ILE A 110 -12.95 12.53 10.16
N VAL A 111 -12.16 12.04 9.21
CA VAL A 111 -12.12 10.62 8.85
C VAL A 111 -10.70 10.08 8.97
N ILE A 112 -10.55 8.91 9.57
CA ILE A 112 -9.32 8.11 9.49
C ILE A 112 -9.47 7.14 8.32
N ALA A 113 -8.52 7.16 7.39
CA ALA A 113 -8.53 6.29 6.24
C ALA A 113 -7.16 5.66 5.98
N GLY A 114 -7.17 4.42 5.49
CA GLY A 114 -5.92 3.71 5.18
C GLY A 114 -6.13 2.27 4.83
N GLY A 115 -5.24 1.41 5.29
CA GLY A 115 -5.36 -0.03 5.08
C GLY A 115 -4.49 -0.84 6.03
N GLN A 116 -4.84 -2.09 6.16
CA GLN A 116 -4.19 -3.09 6.99
C GLN A 116 -4.15 -4.41 6.23
N GLU A 117 -3.13 -5.22 6.43
CA GLU A 117 -3.03 -6.54 5.82
C GLU A 117 -2.11 -7.43 6.64
N ASN A 118 -2.45 -8.69 6.74
CA ASN A 118 -1.52 -9.72 7.18
C ASN A 118 -1.61 -10.89 6.20
N MET A 119 -0.67 -10.92 5.24
CA MET A 119 -0.62 -11.98 4.22
C MET A 119 -0.13 -13.29 4.81
N SER A 120 0.69 -13.24 5.86
CA SER A 120 1.20 -14.42 6.58
C SER A 120 0.09 -15.22 7.27
N ALA A 121 -1.00 -14.56 7.67
CA ALA A 121 -2.12 -15.18 8.37
C ALA A 121 -3.28 -15.59 7.44
N ALA A 122 -3.15 -15.42 6.12
CA ALA A 122 -4.18 -15.81 5.16
C ALA A 122 -4.43 -17.33 5.24
N PRO A 123 -5.68 -17.78 5.52
CA PRO A 123 -5.96 -19.18 5.71
C PRO A 123 -6.12 -19.94 4.40
N HIS A 124 -6.00 -21.26 4.48
CA HIS A 124 -6.53 -22.15 3.45
C HIS A 124 -8.03 -22.39 3.72
N VAL A 125 -8.83 -22.42 2.68
CA VAL A 125 -10.27 -22.70 2.75
C VAL A 125 -10.60 -23.98 2.00
N LEU A 126 -11.74 -24.56 2.37
CA LEU A 126 -12.28 -25.77 1.79
C LEU A 126 -13.56 -25.44 1.01
N PRO A 127 -13.48 -25.13 -0.31
CA PRO A 127 -14.64 -24.84 -1.13
C PRO A 127 -15.58 -26.06 -1.18
N GLY A 128 -16.88 -25.82 -1.23
CA GLY A 128 -17.90 -26.90 -1.30
C GLY A 128 -18.10 -27.69 -0.01
N SER A 129 -17.45 -27.29 1.10
CA SER A 129 -17.56 -28.02 2.40
C SER A 129 -18.97 -28.12 2.96
N ARG A 130 -19.88 -27.18 2.60
CA ARG A 130 -21.28 -27.21 3.06
C ARG A 130 -22.11 -28.28 2.37
N ASP A 131 -21.74 -28.64 1.13
CA ASP A 131 -22.42 -29.69 0.35
C ASP A 131 -21.86 -31.10 0.67
N GLY A 132 -20.72 -31.17 1.33
CA GLY A 132 -20.01 -32.42 1.60
C GLY A 132 -19.28 -33.00 0.38
N GLN A 133 -18.50 -34.06 0.62
CA GLN A 133 -17.76 -34.78 -0.43
C GLN A 133 -18.20 -36.25 -0.45
N ARG A 134 -18.87 -36.64 -1.50
CA ARG A 134 -19.38 -38.01 -1.64
C ARG A 134 -18.30 -39.01 -2.05
N MET A 135 -17.32 -38.60 -2.83
CA MET A 135 -16.24 -39.45 -3.35
C MET A 135 -15.05 -38.58 -3.80
N GLY A 136 -13.83 -39.08 -3.65
CA GLY A 136 -12.59 -38.42 -4.01
C GLY A 136 -12.03 -37.50 -2.91
N ASP A 137 -10.93 -36.83 -3.20
CA ASP A 137 -10.21 -35.99 -2.26
C ASP A 137 -10.79 -34.58 -2.17
N TRP A 138 -10.64 -33.94 -1.03
CA TRP A 138 -10.90 -32.54 -0.87
C TRP A 138 -9.63 -31.71 -1.12
N LYS A 139 -9.80 -30.60 -1.84
CA LYS A 139 -8.72 -29.70 -2.18
C LYS A 139 -8.81 -28.43 -1.34
N LEU A 140 -7.81 -28.20 -0.50
CA LEU A 140 -7.64 -26.92 0.19
C LEU A 140 -7.15 -25.85 -0.80
N VAL A 141 -7.70 -24.66 -0.69
CA VAL A 141 -7.34 -23.52 -1.54
C VAL A 141 -6.70 -22.43 -0.68
N ASP A 142 -5.52 -21.99 -1.08
CA ASP A 142 -4.80 -20.88 -0.47
C ASP A 142 -5.47 -19.55 -0.83
N THR A 143 -6.06 -18.87 0.16
CA THR A 143 -6.76 -17.60 -0.07
C THR A 143 -5.80 -16.46 -0.40
N MET A 144 -4.55 -16.52 0.04
CA MET A 144 -3.55 -15.52 -0.33
C MET A 144 -3.32 -15.53 -1.86
N ILE A 145 -3.25 -16.73 -2.45
CA ILE A 145 -3.12 -16.88 -3.90
C ILE A 145 -4.44 -16.50 -4.59
N THR A 146 -5.54 -17.15 -4.20
CA THR A 146 -6.82 -17.05 -4.94
C THR A 146 -7.41 -15.65 -4.88
N ASP A 147 -7.38 -14.99 -3.71
CA ASP A 147 -8.05 -13.72 -3.50
C ASP A 147 -7.11 -12.52 -3.71
N GLY A 148 -5.79 -12.73 -3.58
CA GLY A 148 -4.80 -11.66 -3.66
C GLY A 148 -3.92 -11.65 -4.91
N LEU A 149 -3.56 -12.82 -5.45
CA LEU A 149 -2.46 -12.97 -6.41
C LEU A 149 -2.84 -13.71 -7.70
N TRP A 150 -4.10 -14.06 -7.89
CA TRP A 150 -4.58 -14.83 -9.04
C TRP A 150 -5.41 -13.97 -10.00
N ASP A 151 -5.09 -14.04 -11.28
CA ASP A 151 -5.94 -13.47 -12.33
C ASP A 151 -7.06 -14.47 -12.65
N VAL A 152 -8.25 -14.18 -12.15
CA VAL A 152 -9.43 -15.04 -12.30
C VAL A 152 -9.96 -15.08 -13.74
N TYR A 153 -9.60 -14.11 -14.56
CA TYR A 153 -10.05 -14.04 -15.97
C TYR A 153 -9.18 -14.89 -16.89
N ASN A 154 -7.87 -14.87 -16.66
CA ASN A 154 -6.87 -15.55 -17.48
C ASN A 154 -6.31 -16.81 -16.82
N GLN A 155 -6.69 -17.12 -15.57
CA GLN A 155 -6.33 -18.34 -14.84
C GLN A 155 -4.84 -18.53 -14.65
N TYR A 156 -4.13 -17.46 -14.21
CA TYR A 156 -2.72 -17.51 -13.86
C TYR A 156 -2.34 -16.52 -12.75
N HIS A 157 -1.16 -16.69 -12.20
CA HIS A 157 -0.62 -15.84 -11.13
C HIS A 157 -0.30 -14.42 -11.63
N MET A 158 -0.38 -13.41 -10.75
CA MET A 158 -0.01 -12.00 -11.05
C MET A 158 1.40 -11.85 -11.64
N GLY A 159 2.34 -12.73 -11.30
CA GLY A 159 3.66 -12.76 -11.92
C GLY A 159 3.65 -13.00 -13.44
N THR A 160 2.68 -13.77 -13.94
CA THR A 160 2.49 -13.93 -15.39
C THR A 160 2.04 -12.63 -16.05
N THR A 161 1.24 -11.80 -15.37
CA THR A 161 0.90 -10.46 -15.88
C THR A 161 2.14 -9.57 -15.99
N ALA A 162 3.11 -9.72 -15.08
CA ALA A 162 4.38 -8.99 -15.15
C ALA A 162 5.25 -9.46 -16.33
N GLU A 163 5.26 -10.76 -16.64
CA GLU A 163 5.90 -11.28 -17.87
C GLU A 163 5.25 -10.73 -19.15
N ASN A 164 3.90 -10.63 -19.15
CA ASN A 164 3.16 -10.01 -20.26
C ASN A 164 3.59 -8.55 -20.47
N VAL A 165 3.71 -7.79 -19.38
CA VAL A 165 4.19 -6.39 -19.43
C VAL A 165 5.62 -6.34 -19.93
N ALA A 166 6.52 -7.17 -19.39
CA ALA A 166 7.91 -7.22 -19.82
C ALA A 166 8.02 -7.46 -21.34
N LYS A 167 7.28 -8.45 -21.85
CA LYS A 167 7.25 -8.79 -23.27
C LYS A 167 6.65 -7.66 -24.12
N GLN A 168 5.50 -7.14 -23.74
CA GLN A 168 4.77 -6.13 -24.54
C GLN A 168 5.50 -4.79 -24.61
N TYR A 169 6.19 -4.38 -23.53
CA TYR A 169 6.88 -3.10 -23.45
C TYR A 169 8.39 -3.21 -23.67
N GLY A 170 8.90 -4.41 -23.96
CA GLY A 170 10.32 -4.66 -24.23
C GLY A 170 11.21 -4.35 -23.04
N ILE A 171 10.80 -4.77 -21.83
CA ILE A 171 11.57 -4.59 -20.59
C ILE A 171 12.44 -5.82 -20.38
N THR A 172 13.76 -5.62 -20.39
CA THR A 172 14.72 -6.73 -20.26
C THR A 172 14.87 -7.17 -18.79
N ARG A 173 15.47 -8.34 -18.59
CA ARG A 173 15.83 -8.86 -17.27
C ARG A 173 16.80 -7.93 -16.54
N GLU A 174 17.79 -7.40 -17.24
CA GLU A 174 18.81 -6.51 -16.69
C GLU A 174 18.19 -5.19 -16.19
N GLN A 175 17.22 -4.64 -16.92
CA GLN A 175 16.49 -3.44 -16.49
C GLN A 175 15.70 -3.70 -15.20
N GLN A 176 15.07 -4.86 -15.08
CA GLN A 176 14.31 -5.26 -13.90
C GLN A 176 15.24 -5.46 -12.70
N ASP A 177 16.35 -6.15 -12.87
CA ASP A 177 17.31 -6.40 -11.80
C ASP A 177 18.01 -5.09 -11.37
N ALA A 178 18.33 -4.19 -12.30
CA ALA A 178 18.90 -2.87 -11.99
C ALA A 178 17.94 -2.01 -11.16
N LEU A 179 16.65 -1.99 -11.49
CA LEU A 179 15.62 -1.29 -10.69
C LEU A 179 15.52 -1.91 -9.30
N SER A 180 15.52 -3.23 -9.20
CA SER A 180 15.42 -3.96 -7.93
C SER A 180 16.61 -3.69 -7.02
N LEU A 181 17.82 -3.72 -7.56
CA LEU A 181 19.03 -3.36 -6.83
C LEU A 181 18.96 -1.92 -6.33
N ALA A 182 18.57 -0.97 -7.20
CA ALA A 182 18.42 0.44 -6.82
C ALA A 182 17.39 0.62 -5.71
N SER A 183 16.24 -0.08 -5.76
CA SER A 183 15.22 -0.04 -4.72
C SER A 183 15.77 -0.54 -3.39
N GLN A 184 16.48 -1.68 -3.36
CA GLN A 184 17.10 -2.22 -2.15
C GLN A 184 18.16 -1.28 -1.56
N MET A 185 19.03 -0.71 -2.39
CA MET A 185 20.09 0.21 -1.95
C MET A 185 19.51 1.50 -1.39
N LYS A 186 18.50 2.09 -2.05
CA LYS A 186 17.79 3.28 -1.57
C LYS A 186 17.11 3.01 -0.22
N ALA A 187 16.41 1.88 -0.08
CA ALA A 187 15.70 1.53 1.15
C ALA A 187 16.68 1.27 2.31
N ALA A 188 17.77 0.57 2.06
CA ALA A 188 18.81 0.33 3.05
C ALA A 188 19.44 1.64 3.55
N ALA A 189 19.82 2.53 2.64
CA ALA A 189 20.37 3.85 2.97
C ALA A 189 19.35 4.72 3.72
N ALA A 190 18.09 4.72 3.30
CA ALA A 190 17.02 5.47 3.98
C ALA A 190 16.78 4.96 5.40
N GLN A 191 16.74 3.65 5.61
CA GLN A 191 16.58 3.04 6.92
C GLN A 191 17.77 3.38 7.85
N GLU A 192 18.99 3.29 7.34
CA GLU A 192 20.21 3.62 8.09
C GLU A 192 20.27 5.11 8.47
N ALA A 193 19.89 5.99 7.55
CA ALA A 193 19.79 7.43 7.78
C ALA A 193 18.56 7.82 8.64
N GLY A 194 17.73 6.88 9.07
CA GLY A 194 16.56 7.13 9.92
C GLY A 194 15.43 7.88 9.19
N ARG A 195 15.38 7.84 7.84
CA ARG A 195 14.35 8.54 7.03
C ARG A 195 12.94 8.10 7.38
N PHE A 196 12.74 6.85 7.84
CA PHE A 196 11.43 6.28 8.16
C PHE A 196 10.99 6.50 9.61
N LYS A 197 11.81 7.10 10.48
CA LYS A 197 11.50 7.23 11.92
C LYS A 197 10.22 8.00 12.22
N ASP A 198 9.93 9.05 11.44
CA ASP A 198 8.77 9.91 11.66
C ASP A 198 7.47 9.30 11.14
N GLU A 199 7.56 8.37 10.19
CA GLU A 199 6.38 7.73 9.60
C GLU A 199 6.02 6.41 10.30
N ILE A 200 7.00 5.68 10.83
CA ILE A 200 6.78 4.39 11.49
C ILE A 200 6.27 4.58 12.92
N THR A 201 5.26 3.78 13.28
CA THR A 201 4.86 3.53 14.66
C THR A 201 5.20 2.09 15.02
N ALA A 202 5.78 1.87 16.20
CA ALA A 202 6.19 0.54 16.64
C ALA A 202 4.97 -0.34 16.94
N VAL A 203 5.02 -1.60 16.51
CA VAL A 203 4.07 -2.64 16.91
C VAL A 203 4.60 -3.37 18.11
N SER A 204 3.83 -3.39 19.19
CA SER A 204 4.18 -4.14 20.40
C SER A 204 3.77 -5.61 20.24
N ILE A 205 4.75 -6.49 20.16
CA ILE A 205 4.53 -7.94 19.97
C ILE A 205 4.68 -8.64 21.32
N ALA A 206 3.58 -9.15 21.86
CA ALA A 206 3.57 -9.89 23.11
C ALA A 206 4.48 -11.14 23.03
N GLN A 207 5.26 -11.37 24.08
CA GLN A 207 6.10 -12.55 24.23
C GLN A 207 5.45 -13.55 25.22
N LYS A 208 5.76 -14.83 25.07
CA LYS A 208 5.32 -15.83 26.05
C LYS A 208 5.89 -15.58 27.45
N LYS A 209 7.09 -15.00 27.53
CA LYS A 209 7.79 -14.59 28.75
C LYS A 209 8.61 -13.34 28.46
N GLY A 210 8.69 -12.42 29.43
CA GLY A 210 9.44 -11.17 29.31
C GLY A 210 8.63 -10.02 28.70
N ASP A 211 9.31 -8.90 28.43
CA ASP A 211 8.71 -7.70 27.87
C ASP A 211 8.33 -7.88 26.40
N PRO A 212 7.31 -7.16 25.91
CA PRO A 212 6.97 -7.15 24.50
C PRO A 212 8.14 -6.68 23.63
N ILE A 213 8.28 -7.27 22.44
CA ILE A 213 9.23 -6.78 21.43
C ILE A 213 8.58 -5.62 20.69
N LEU A 214 9.30 -4.49 20.60
CA LEU A 214 8.89 -3.36 19.78
C LEU A 214 9.42 -3.53 18.35
N PHE A 215 8.51 -3.85 17.43
CA PHE A 215 8.83 -3.98 16.01
C PHE A 215 8.67 -2.62 15.32
N ALA A 216 9.81 -1.98 14.96
CA ALA A 216 9.86 -0.60 14.46
C ALA A 216 10.78 -0.40 13.24
N ALA A 217 11.20 -1.48 12.58
CA ALA A 217 12.04 -1.40 11.38
C ALA A 217 11.50 -2.33 10.29
N ASP A 218 11.51 -1.86 9.04
CA ASP A 218 11.09 -2.66 7.89
C ASP A 218 11.98 -3.90 7.75
N GLU A 219 11.38 -5.08 7.86
CA GLU A 219 12.08 -6.36 7.99
C GLU A 219 12.48 -6.95 6.64
N PHE A 220 11.85 -6.51 5.56
CA PHE A 220 12.03 -7.10 4.23
C PHE A 220 13.25 -6.55 3.49
N ILE A 221 13.77 -5.38 3.87
CA ILE A 221 14.92 -4.72 3.24
C ILE A 221 16.17 -5.64 3.32
N ASN A 222 16.72 -6.00 2.16
CA ASN A 222 17.89 -6.84 2.07
C ASN A 222 19.15 -6.05 1.68
N LYS A 223 19.91 -5.62 2.69
CA LYS A 223 21.16 -4.86 2.54
C LYS A 223 22.29 -5.63 1.79
N LYS A 224 22.13 -6.96 1.61
CA LYS A 224 23.12 -7.83 0.97
C LYS A 224 22.82 -8.10 -0.51
N THR A 225 21.81 -7.46 -1.07
CA THR A 225 21.46 -7.63 -2.48
C THR A 225 22.59 -7.09 -3.36
N THR A 226 23.03 -7.89 -4.33
CA THR A 226 24.04 -7.51 -5.36
C THR A 226 23.50 -7.79 -6.76
N ALA A 227 24.10 -7.17 -7.77
CA ALA A 227 23.75 -7.41 -9.17
C ALA A 227 23.95 -8.88 -9.56
N GLU A 228 25.05 -9.49 -9.11
CA GLU A 228 25.38 -10.90 -9.39
C GLU A 228 24.35 -11.84 -8.74
N ALA A 229 23.94 -11.54 -7.50
CA ALA A 229 22.93 -12.35 -6.80
C ALA A 229 21.57 -12.28 -7.52
N LEU A 230 21.15 -11.11 -8.00
CA LEU A 230 19.92 -10.95 -8.79
C LEU A 230 20.01 -11.68 -10.13
N ALA A 231 21.11 -11.51 -10.88
CA ALA A 231 21.33 -12.16 -12.18
C ALA A 231 21.30 -13.70 -12.09
N GLY A 232 21.77 -14.26 -10.96
CA GLY A 232 21.78 -15.70 -10.69
C GLY A 232 20.39 -16.31 -10.37
N LEU A 233 19.34 -15.50 -10.15
CA LEU A 233 18.01 -16.01 -9.83
C LEU A 233 17.30 -16.58 -11.06
N ARG A 234 16.61 -17.70 -10.86
CA ARG A 234 15.78 -18.31 -11.91
C ARG A 234 14.44 -17.59 -12.06
N PRO A 235 13.90 -17.49 -13.27
CA PRO A 235 12.53 -17.04 -13.49
C PRO A 235 11.52 -17.85 -12.65
N ALA A 236 10.54 -17.18 -12.06
CA ALA A 236 9.61 -17.77 -11.10
C ALA A 236 8.27 -18.21 -11.72
N PHE A 237 7.83 -17.58 -12.80
CA PHE A 237 6.47 -17.76 -13.36
C PHE A 237 6.47 -18.34 -14.76
N ASP A 238 7.50 -18.08 -15.56
CA ASP A 238 7.73 -18.68 -16.87
C ASP A 238 9.21 -19.09 -16.96
N LYS A 239 9.49 -20.32 -17.37
CA LYS A 239 10.87 -20.84 -17.50
C LYS A 239 11.73 -20.02 -18.49
N ALA A 240 11.09 -19.43 -19.50
CA ALA A 240 11.73 -18.54 -20.48
C ALA A 240 11.52 -17.04 -20.14
N GLY A 241 10.97 -16.76 -18.97
CA GLY A 241 10.64 -15.41 -18.53
C GLY A 241 11.78 -14.66 -17.88
N SER A 242 11.46 -13.51 -17.33
CA SER A 242 12.40 -12.56 -16.74
C SER A 242 12.09 -12.18 -15.29
N VAL A 243 10.87 -12.48 -14.82
CA VAL A 243 10.42 -12.15 -13.46
C VAL A 243 10.92 -13.18 -12.47
N THR A 244 11.59 -12.73 -11.43
CA THR A 244 12.21 -13.57 -10.39
C THR A 244 11.73 -13.17 -9.01
N ALA A 245 12.06 -13.95 -7.98
CA ALA A 245 11.83 -13.58 -6.59
C ALA A 245 12.62 -12.32 -6.15
N GLY A 246 13.68 -11.94 -6.88
CA GLY A 246 14.48 -10.75 -6.56
C GLY A 246 14.00 -9.47 -7.25
N ASN A 247 13.16 -9.58 -8.29
CA ASN A 247 12.62 -8.43 -9.02
C ASN A 247 11.07 -8.34 -8.97
N ALA A 248 10.49 -9.00 -7.97
CA ALA A 248 9.10 -8.90 -7.56
C ALA A 248 9.02 -8.39 -6.12
N SER A 249 7.91 -7.75 -5.76
CA SER A 249 7.64 -7.39 -4.37
C SER A 249 7.38 -8.64 -3.50
N GLY A 250 7.61 -8.51 -2.20
CA GLY A 250 7.36 -9.59 -1.25
C GLY A 250 5.88 -9.74 -0.88
N LEU A 251 5.60 -10.85 -0.17
CA LEU A 251 4.40 -11.06 0.61
C LEU A 251 4.66 -10.47 2.00
N ASN A 252 3.81 -9.57 2.47
CA ASN A 252 4.16 -8.76 3.63
C ASN A 252 2.95 -8.47 4.52
N ASP A 253 3.26 -8.05 5.74
CA ASP A 253 2.30 -7.71 6.78
C ASP A 253 2.52 -6.25 7.21
N GLY A 254 1.44 -5.48 7.39
CA GLY A 254 1.56 -4.08 7.80
C GLY A 254 0.26 -3.30 7.70
N ALA A 255 0.29 -2.07 8.23
CA ALA A 255 -0.81 -1.13 8.16
C ALA A 255 -0.31 0.30 7.94
N ALA A 256 -1.15 1.13 7.36
CA ALA A 256 -0.89 2.55 7.15
C ALA A 256 -2.20 3.34 7.19
N GLY A 257 -2.15 4.58 7.66
CA GLY A 257 -3.33 5.42 7.77
C GLY A 257 -3.00 6.90 7.77
N VAL A 258 -4.02 7.70 7.48
CA VAL A 258 -4.00 9.17 7.49
C VAL A 258 -5.29 9.71 8.14
N VAL A 259 -5.22 10.93 8.67
CA VAL A 259 -6.38 11.68 9.15
C VAL A 259 -6.70 12.77 8.14
N LEU A 260 -7.96 12.80 7.68
CA LEU A 260 -8.46 13.77 6.71
C LEU A 260 -9.54 14.67 7.32
N MET A 261 -9.56 15.92 6.87
CA MET A 261 -10.61 16.90 7.15
C MET A 261 -10.60 18.02 6.12
N THR A 262 -11.52 18.96 6.22
CA THR A 262 -11.43 20.20 5.42
C THR A 262 -10.30 21.10 5.92
N ALA A 263 -9.74 21.94 5.05
CA ALA A 263 -8.74 22.94 5.43
C ALA A 263 -9.29 23.91 6.48
N ALA A 264 -10.56 24.29 6.40
CA ALA A 264 -11.26 25.13 7.38
C ALA A 264 -11.34 24.46 8.76
N LYS A 265 -11.67 23.16 8.80
CA LYS A 265 -11.71 22.39 10.06
C LYS A 265 -10.33 22.26 10.68
N ALA A 266 -9.30 22.00 9.87
CA ALA A 266 -7.92 21.95 10.36
C ALA A 266 -7.49 23.29 10.98
N ALA A 267 -7.79 24.41 10.31
CA ALA A 267 -7.49 25.75 10.82
C ALA A 267 -8.25 26.05 12.13
N ALA A 268 -9.53 25.68 12.22
CA ALA A 268 -10.33 25.86 13.44
C ALA A 268 -9.80 25.04 14.64
N LEU A 269 -9.16 23.90 14.38
CA LEU A 269 -8.53 23.06 15.40
C LEU A 269 -7.03 23.40 15.63
N GLY A 270 -6.49 24.40 14.94
CA GLY A 270 -5.07 24.76 15.05
C GLY A 270 -4.11 23.70 14.49
N LEU A 271 -4.59 22.81 13.61
CA LEU A 271 -3.80 21.73 13.03
C LEU A 271 -3.11 22.18 11.74
N LYS A 272 -1.82 21.85 11.64
CA LYS A 272 -1.04 22.14 10.42
C LYS A 272 -1.17 20.97 9.44
N PRO A 273 -1.67 21.19 8.20
CA PRO A 273 -1.73 20.15 7.19
C PRO A 273 -0.34 19.65 6.77
N LEU A 274 -0.24 18.35 6.55
CA LEU A 274 0.90 17.70 5.90
C LEU A 274 0.87 17.94 4.38
N GLY A 275 -0.34 18.03 3.81
CA GLY A 275 -0.59 18.32 2.42
C GLY A 275 -2.08 18.34 2.11
N ARG A 276 -2.44 18.96 0.97
CA ARG A 276 -3.77 19.01 0.40
C ARG A 276 -3.91 17.97 -0.70
N ILE A 277 -5.03 17.28 -0.78
CA ILE A 277 -5.36 16.42 -1.91
C ILE A 277 -5.73 17.32 -3.09
N ALA A 278 -4.84 17.42 -4.08
CA ALA A 278 -5.10 18.21 -5.28
C ALA A 278 -6.06 17.48 -6.22
N SER A 279 -5.86 16.18 -6.41
CA SER A 279 -6.76 15.33 -7.19
C SER A 279 -6.59 13.85 -6.88
N TYR A 280 -7.46 13.03 -7.43
CA TYR A 280 -7.31 11.58 -7.48
C TYR A 280 -8.05 10.98 -8.66
N ALA A 281 -7.65 9.78 -9.08
CA ALA A 281 -8.33 9.04 -10.15
C ALA A 281 -8.20 7.52 -9.98
N SER A 282 -9.18 6.83 -10.54
CA SER A 282 -9.13 5.38 -10.80
C SER A 282 -9.25 5.14 -12.30
N ALA A 283 -8.63 4.08 -12.79
CA ALA A 283 -8.72 3.64 -14.17
C ALA A 283 -8.81 2.11 -14.23
N GLY A 284 -9.43 1.61 -15.30
CA GLY A 284 -9.44 0.20 -15.69
C GLY A 284 -8.65 0.00 -16.97
N LEU A 285 -8.11 -1.21 -17.15
CA LEU A 285 -7.39 -1.65 -18.36
C LEU A 285 -7.47 -3.19 -18.47
N ASP A 286 -6.87 -3.75 -19.51
CA ASP A 286 -6.80 -5.19 -19.70
C ASP A 286 -6.12 -5.88 -18.49
N PRO A 287 -6.78 -6.84 -17.82
CA PRO A 287 -6.19 -7.61 -16.73
C PRO A 287 -4.83 -8.25 -17.05
N LYS A 288 -4.62 -8.67 -18.29
CA LYS A 288 -3.37 -9.29 -18.74
C LYS A 288 -2.13 -8.43 -18.53
N ILE A 289 -2.31 -7.11 -18.47
CA ILE A 289 -1.27 -6.11 -18.27
C ILE A 289 -1.61 -5.19 -17.11
N MET A 290 -2.19 -5.72 -16.04
CA MET A 290 -2.64 -4.97 -14.87
C MET A 290 -1.57 -4.03 -14.33
N GLY A 291 -0.29 -4.40 -14.47
CA GLY A 291 0.86 -3.62 -14.05
C GLY A 291 0.91 -2.20 -14.64
N MET A 292 0.27 -1.98 -15.79
CA MET A 292 0.21 -0.66 -16.43
C MET A 292 -0.90 0.26 -15.86
N GLY A 293 -1.65 -0.19 -14.86
CA GLY A 293 -2.70 0.58 -14.18
C GLY A 293 -2.32 1.98 -13.73
N PRO A 294 -1.08 2.22 -13.21
CA PRO A 294 -0.64 3.56 -12.85
C PRO A 294 -0.68 4.56 -14.01
N VAL A 295 -0.42 4.15 -15.24
CA VAL A 295 -0.36 5.05 -16.41
C VAL A 295 -1.68 5.79 -16.64
N PRO A 296 -2.81 5.12 -16.92
CA PRO A 296 -4.08 5.82 -17.12
C PRO A 296 -4.59 6.50 -15.85
N ALA A 297 -4.30 5.94 -14.65
CA ALA A 297 -4.72 6.55 -13.40
C ALA A 297 -3.96 7.85 -13.10
N ALA A 298 -2.62 7.85 -13.26
CA ALA A 298 -1.79 9.03 -13.05
C ALA A 298 -2.08 10.11 -14.08
N ARG A 299 -2.20 9.79 -15.38
CA ARG A 299 -2.57 10.75 -16.43
C ARG A 299 -3.90 11.45 -16.09
N LYS A 300 -4.90 10.69 -15.67
CA LYS A 300 -6.20 11.25 -15.28
C LYS A 300 -6.13 12.10 -14.00
N ALA A 301 -5.33 11.70 -13.01
CA ALA A 301 -5.13 12.48 -11.79
C ALA A 301 -4.39 13.79 -12.09
N LEU A 302 -3.31 13.75 -12.86
CA LEU A 302 -2.56 14.92 -13.28
C LEU A 302 -3.43 15.91 -14.08
N GLN A 303 -4.21 15.39 -15.03
CA GLN A 303 -5.16 16.21 -15.80
C GLN A 303 -6.16 16.94 -14.90
N ARG A 304 -6.71 16.26 -13.88
CA ARG A 304 -7.63 16.85 -12.91
C ARG A 304 -6.98 17.90 -12.01
N ALA A 305 -5.70 17.73 -11.70
CA ALA A 305 -4.92 18.70 -10.95
C ALA A 305 -4.45 19.90 -11.82
N GLY A 306 -4.54 19.80 -13.13
CA GLY A 306 -3.97 20.78 -14.07
C GLY A 306 -2.44 20.71 -14.10
N TRP A 307 -1.85 19.55 -13.85
CA TRP A 307 -0.40 19.35 -13.79
C TRP A 307 0.12 18.47 -14.93
N ASN A 308 1.38 18.72 -15.31
CA ASN A 308 2.15 17.86 -16.17
C ASN A 308 3.08 16.94 -15.34
N PRO A 309 3.55 15.81 -15.87
CA PRO A 309 4.52 14.96 -15.18
C PRO A 309 5.79 15.70 -14.72
N ALA A 310 6.23 16.72 -15.48
CA ALA A 310 7.42 17.52 -15.15
C ALA A 310 7.23 18.43 -13.91
N ASP A 311 5.98 18.75 -13.55
CA ASP A 311 5.67 19.58 -12.38
C ASP A 311 5.84 18.81 -11.04
N LEU A 312 5.97 17.50 -11.09
CA LEU A 312 6.11 16.67 -9.89
C LEU A 312 7.51 16.79 -9.29
N ASP A 313 7.56 16.96 -7.98
CA ASP A 313 8.80 16.96 -7.19
C ASP A 313 9.14 15.59 -6.64
N LEU A 314 8.12 14.80 -6.24
CA LEU A 314 8.27 13.45 -5.69
C LEU A 314 7.16 12.52 -6.19
N LEU A 315 7.54 11.27 -6.43
CA LEU A 315 6.63 10.23 -6.89
C LEU A 315 6.83 8.97 -6.05
N GLU A 316 5.75 8.43 -5.52
CA GLU A 316 5.71 7.11 -4.89
C GLU A 316 4.86 6.18 -5.78
N ILE A 317 5.53 5.35 -6.55
CA ILE A 317 4.93 4.42 -7.50
C ILE A 317 5.19 3.00 -7.00
N ASN A 318 4.13 2.27 -6.67
CA ASN A 318 4.29 0.96 -6.09
C ASN A 318 4.97 -0.01 -7.06
N GLU A 319 6.00 -0.68 -6.57
CA GLU A 319 6.80 -1.66 -7.31
C GLU A 319 6.25 -3.07 -7.05
N ALA A 320 5.07 -3.40 -7.59
CA ALA A 320 4.56 -4.77 -7.48
C ALA A 320 5.50 -5.78 -8.16
N PHE A 321 6.04 -5.36 -9.31
CA PHE A 321 7.09 -6.07 -10.08
C PHE A 321 8.01 -5.04 -10.73
N ALA A 322 9.29 -5.33 -10.83
CA ALA A 322 10.24 -4.45 -11.52
C ALA A 322 9.89 -4.28 -13.02
N ALA A 323 9.42 -5.33 -13.68
CA ALA A 323 8.93 -5.27 -15.05
C ALA A 323 7.83 -4.20 -15.22
N GLN A 324 6.87 -4.20 -14.31
CA GLN A 324 5.79 -3.22 -14.29
C GLN A 324 6.31 -1.80 -14.00
N ALA A 325 7.18 -1.65 -13.00
CA ALA A 325 7.70 -0.33 -12.64
C ALA A 325 8.51 0.30 -13.79
N CYS A 326 9.41 -0.47 -14.43
CA CYS A 326 10.16 -0.03 -15.61
C CYS A 326 9.24 0.40 -16.76
N ALA A 327 8.20 -0.40 -17.05
CA ALA A 327 7.25 -0.09 -18.14
C ALA A 327 6.44 1.19 -17.83
N VAL A 328 5.97 1.36 -16.60
CA VAL A 328 5.27 2.57 -16.15
C VAL A 328 6.15 3.81 -16.26
N HIS A 329 7.43 3.72 -15.84
CA HIS A 329 8.37 4.84 -15.95
C HIS A 329 8.62 5.22 -17.42
N LYS A 330 8.80 4.24 -18.29
CA LYS A 330 8.97 4.42 -19.73
C LYS A 330 7.76 5.12 -20.37
N GLU A 331 6.55 4.66 -20.06
CA GLU A 331 5.30 5.19 -20.63
C GLU A 331 4.93 6.58 -20.11
N MET A 332 5.27 6.90 -18.88
CA MET A 332 4.98 8.19 -18.28
C MET A 332 6.03 9.26 -18.59
N GLY A 333 7.27 8.87 -18.91
CA GLY A 333 8.35 9.79 -19.25
C GLY A 333 8.73 10.75 -18.11
N TRP A 334 8.43 10.41 -16.86
CA TRP A 334 8.79 11.24 -15.72
C TRP A 334 10.23 11.03 -15.26
N ASP A 335 10.73 11.97 -14.48
CA ASP A 335 12.08 11.90 -13.92
C ASP A 335 12.19 10.79 -12.85
N THR A 336 12.86 9.69 -13.20
CA THR A 336 13.03 8.54 -12.32
C THR A 336 13.90 8.82 -11.09
N SER A 337 14.67 9.90 -11.08
CA SER A 337 15.45 10.32 -9.90
C SER A 337 14.55 10.81 -8.76
N LYS A 338 13.30 11.21 -9.08
CA LYS A 338 12.27 11.64 -8.13
C LYS A 338 11.35 10.50 -7.69
N VAL A 339 11.51 9.29 -8.26
CA VAL A 339 10.64 8.14 -7.98
C VAL A 339 11.25 7.28 -6.88
N ASN A 340 10.41 6.95 -5.88
CA ASN A 340 10.74 6.02 -4.80
C ASN A 340 12.14 6.32 -4.24
N VAL A 341 12.33 7.57 -3.83
CA VAL A 341 13.66 8.08 -3.44
C VAL A 341 14.23 7.38 -2.20
N ASN A 342 13.38 6.73 -1.43
CA ASN A 342 13.73 5.91 -0.26
C ASN A 342 13.53 4.40 -0.51
N GLY A 343 13.52 3.96 -1.78
CA GLY A 343 13.18 2.59 -2.17
C GLY A 343 11.68 2.37 -2.26
N GLY A 344 11.26 1.32 -2.94
CA GLY A 344 9.86 0.96 -3.16
C GLY A 344 9.51 -0.43 -2.63
N ALA A 345 8.42 -1.00 -3.13
CA ALA A 345 7.84 -2.23 -2.59
C ALA A 345 8.71 -3.49 -2.80
N ILE A 346 9.60 -3.50 -3.77
CA ILE A 346 10.58 -4.60 -3.95
C ILE A 346 11.49 -4.71 -2.72
N ALA A 347 11.83 -3.57 -2.10
CA ALA A 347 12.68 -3.53 -0.92
C ALA A 347 11.89 -3.48 0.39
N ILE A 348 10.88 -2.60 0.48
CA ILE A 348 10.13 -2.35 1.71
C ILE A 348 9.06 -3.43 1.93
N GLY A 349 8.44 -3.91 0.85
CA GLY A 349 7.37 -4.89 0.89
C GLY A 349 6.01 -4.36 0.41
N HIS A 350 5.07 -5.30 0.18
CA HIS A 350 3.76 -5.03 -0.42
C HIS A 350 2.61 -5.69 0.35
N PRO A 351 2.28 -5.22 1.58
CA PRO A 351 1.06 -5.64 2.28
C PRO A 351 -0.15 -5.11 1.51
N ILE A 352 -0.77 -5.95 0.66
CA ILE A 352 -1.61 -5.53 -0.47
C ILE A 352 -2.73 -4.55 -0.08
N GLY A 353 -3.50 -4.80 0.96
CA GLY A 353 -4.57 -3.91 1.41
C GLY A 353 -4.10 -2.58 2.02
N ALA A 354 -2.87 -2.55 2.55
CA ALA A 354 -2.27 -1.37 3.17
C ALA A 354 -1.43 -0.52 2.20
N SER A 355 -0.89 -1.13 1.14
CA SER A 355 0.16 -0.55 0.31
C SER A 355 -0.17 0.80 -0.29
N GLY A 356 -1.42 1.02 -0.71
CA GLY A 356 -1.82 2.31 -1.27
C GLY A 356 -1.70 3.47 -0.28
N CYS A 357 -2.03 3.25 0.98
CA CYS A 357 -1.82 4.24 2.03
C CYS A 357 -0.36 4.28 2.50
N ARG A 358 0.36 3.13 2.51
CA ARG A 358 1.77 3.07 2.85
C ARG A 358 2.60 4.01 1.96
N ILE A 359 2.42 3.95 0.64
CA ILE A 359 3.15 4.83 -0.28
C ILE A 359 2.76 6.30 -0.09
N LEU A 360 1.49 6.60 0.22
CA LEU A 360 1.04 7.95 0.52
C LEU A 360 1.68 8.50 1.80
N VAL A 361 1.79 7.69 2.85
CA VAL A 361 2.46 8.07 4.12
C VAL A 361 3.91 8.41 3.87
N THR A 362 4.64 7.57 3.14
CA THR A 362 6.04 7.83 2.77
C THR A 362 6.17 9.11 1.93
N LEU A 363 5.29 9.29 0.93
CA LEU A 363 5.27 10.52 0.11
C LEU A 363 5.11 11.77 0.97
N LEU A 364 4.13 11.80 1.87
CA LEU A 364 3.85 12.96 2.73
C LEU A 364 5.05 13.34 3.62
N HIS A 365 5.65 12.36 4.28
CA HIS A 365 6.81 12.58 5.14
C HIS A 365 8.05 13.02 4.35
N GLU A 366 8.27 12.42 3.18
CA GLU A 366 9.43 12.77 2.35
C GLU A 366 9.26 14.14 1.68
N MET A 367 8.04 14.51 1.28
CA MET A 367 7.72 15.85 0.80
C MET A 367 8.04 16.92 1.86
N GLN A 368 7.76 16.66 3.13
CA GLN A 368 8.13 17.58 4.21
C GLN A 368 9.64 17.71 4.37
N LYS A 369 10.35 16.60 4.37
CA LYS A 369 11.81 16.55 4.58
C LYS A 369 12.60 17.24 3.46
N ARG A 370 12.05 17.28 2.24
CA ARG A 370 12.67 17.90 1.06
C ARG A 370 12.07 19.26 0.68
N ASP A 371 11.07 19.73 1.42
CA ASP A 371 10.25 20.89 1.06
C ASP A 371 9.61 20.80 -0.35
N ALA A 372 9.34 19.57 -0.79
CA ALA A 372 8.70 19.30 -2.06
C ALA A 372 7.24 19.78 -2.04
N LYS A 373 6.76 20.33 -3.16
CA LYS A 373 5.44 20.99 -3.26
C LYS A 373 4.39 20.12 -3.93
N LYS A 374 4.77 19.36 -4.96
CA LYS A 374 3.86 18.53 -5.74
C LYS A 374 4.30 17.09 -5.75
N GLY A 375 3.42 16.21 -5.31
CA GLY A 375 3.70 14.77 -5.25
C GLY A 375 2.55 13.93 -5.79
N ILE A 376 2.86 12.69 -6.18
CA ILE A 376 1.89 11.69 -6.61
C ILE A 376 2.17 10.33 -5.97
N ALA A 377 1.12 9.68 -5.49
CA ALA A 377 1.13 8.26 -5.12
C ALA A 377 0.28 7.48 -6.12
N SER A 378 0.81 6.38 -6.68
CA SER A 378 0.06 5.56 -7.64
C SER A 378 0.45 4.10 -7.57
N LEU A 379 -0.51 3.21 -7.85
CA LEU A 379 -0.25 1.77 -7.90
C LEU A 379 -1.16 1.04 -8.90
N CYS A 380 -0.64 -0.07 -9.41
CA CYS A 380 -1.39 -1.05 -10.19
C CYS A 380 -2.23 -1.93 -9.25
N ILE A 381 -3.24 -2.57 -9.82
CA ILE A 381 -4.22 -3.35 -9.08
C ILE A 381 -4.55 -4.60 -9.88
N GLY A 382 -4.51 -5.76 -9.24
CA GLY A 382 -4.97 -7.01 -9.82
C GLY A 382 -6.38 -6.90 -10.40
N GLY A 383 -6.64 -7.60 -11.51
CA GLY A 383 -7.88 -7.47 -12.25
C GLY A 383 -7.90 -6.33 -13.29
N GLY A 384 -6.74 -5.69 -13.55
CA GLY A 384 -6.62 -4.67 -14.60
C GLY A 384 -7.14 -3.31 -14.17
N MET A 385 -6.60 -2.75 -13.08
CA MET A 385 -6.98 -1.43 -12.58
C MET A 385 -5.75 -0.63 -12.13
N GLY A 386 -5.95 0.66 -11.91
CA GLY A 386 -4.98 1.56 -11.29
C GLY A 386 -5.66 2.65 -10.49
N VAL A 387 -4.94 3.18 -9.51
CA VAL A 387 -5.32 4.37 -8.74
C VAL A 387 -4.15 5.32 -8.63
N ALA A 388 -4.43 6.61 -8.57
CA ALA A 388 -3.46 7.67 -8.33
C ALA A 388 -4.10 8.78 -7.49
N LEU A 389 -3.29 9.41 -6.64
CA LEU A 389 -3.66 10.55 -5.81
C LEU A 389 -2.51 11.55 -5.80
N THR A 390 -2.82 12.83 -6.04
CA THR A 390 -1.86 13.94 -6.06
C THR A 390 -1.97 14.77 -4.80
N ILE A 391 -0.81 15.16 -4.26
CA ILE A 391 -0.68 15.99 -3.05
C ILE A 391 0.02 17.28 -3.40
N GLU A 392 -0.45 18.37 -2.82
CA GLU A 392 0.16 19.70 -2.87
C GLU A 392 0.45 20.23 -1.47
N ARG A 393 1.59 20.95 -1.31
CA ARG A 393 2.01 21.58 -0.04
C ARG A 393 2.28 23.08 -0.23
#